data_ef00b88c02b13e7d7927366689f725a6
#
_entry.id   ef00b88c02b13e7d7927366689f725a6
#
_cell.length_a   1.000
_cell.length_b   1.000
_cell.length_c   1.000
_cell.angle_alpha   90.00
_cell.angle_beta   90.00
_cell.angle_gamma   90.00
#
_symmetry.space_group_name_H-M   'P 1'
#
loop_
_entity.id
_entity.type
_entity.pdbx_description
1 polymer ?
#
loop_
_entity_poly.entity_id
_entity_poly.type
_entity_poly.pdbx_seq_one_letter_code
_entity_poly.pdbx_strand_id
1 'polypeptide(L)'
;MAWLDRNPLVEFQSIEQVLNPAQIGRNPNFIVVEPARKEDLLGRIAFSTGRGNIISGPGQAADLFTGAEISRGGRSVMGLPSRNSKGDPNIVVMLRNLRNQFHMRESIDAVVTEYGIANLKWRSIRERAQALIDIAHPDDRPKLVELAKEKKILFKDQIFLSENAHLYPMEIATEHVFKEGLKVRFRAIKPSDEEAMRRLFYRFSNTAVYRRFLFPISTMPHDKIQEYVNVDYSRVMSVVALAGEPDQEKIIAEARYATDDQSAYGNLAFIVDEKYQGRGIATYLYKMLIRLAKERGLKGFTAEVLPANQEMMKVFEKGELPVNTRVESGLYRLTIPFDAQAPFAGGDKA
;
A
#
# COMPACT_ATOMS: atom_id res chain seq x y z
N MET A 1 37.85 -11.28 -25.71
CA MET A 1 37.97 -12.79 -25.71
C MET A 1 39.20 -13.26 -24.89
N ALA A 2 40.36 -12.62 -24.98
CA ALA A 2 41.56 -13.01 -24.21
C ALA A 2 41.35 -13.10 -22.67
N TRP A 3 40.46 -12.28 -22.10
CA TRP A 3 40.12 -12.34 -20.66
C TRP A 3 39.43 -13.64 -20.25
N LEU A 4 38.68 -14.28 -21.15
CA LEU A 4 37.96 -15.53 -20.87
C LEU A 4 38.87 -16.78 -20.96
N ASP A 5 39.98 -16.69 -21.70
CA ASP A 5 40.88 -17.79 -21.91
C ASP A 5 41.59 -18.14 -20.61
N ARG A 6 41.38 -19.39 -20.16
CA ARG A 6 41.95 -19.96 -18.92
C ARG A 6 41.62 -19.15 -17.64
N ASN A 7 40.54 -18.38 -17.64
CA ASN A 7 40.09 -17.68 -16.44
C ASN A 7 39.39 -18.68 -15.50
N PRO A 8 39.94 -18.98 -14.31
CA PRO A 8 39.37 -19.96 -13.39
C PRO A 8 38.03 -19.53 -12.78
N LEU A 9 37.64 -18.26 -12.95
CA LEU A 9 36.36 -17.72 -12.47
C LEU A 9 35.22 -17.86 -13.51
N VAL A 10 35.56 -18.39 -14.72
CA VAL A 10 34.58 -18.53 -15.81
C VAL A 10 34.51 -19.98 -16.26
N GLU A 11 33.33 -20.54 -16.15
CA GLU A 11 33.01 -21.88 -16.63
C GLU A 11 31.93 -21.82 -17.71
N PHE A 12 32.14 -22.49 -18.83
CA PHE A 12 31.14 -22.63 -19.87
C PHE A 12 30.36 -23.92 -19.65
N GLN A 13 29.09 -23.80 -19.38
CA GLN A 13 28.20 -24.95 -19.18
C GLN A 13 27.11 -24.99 -20.26
N SER A 14 26.49 -26.15 -20.45
CA SER A 14 25.32 -26.27 -21.32
C SER A 14 24.16 -25.43 -20.79
N ILE A 15 23.32 -24.92 -21.69
CA ILE A 15 22.16 -24.14 -21.33
C ILE A 15 21.21 -24.91 -20.40
N GLU A 16 21.09 -26.19 -20.56
CA GLU A 16 20.29 -27.08 -19.70
C GLU A 16 20.77 -27.13 -18.26
N GLN A 17 22.06 -26.92 -18.02
CA GLN A 17 22.62 -26.83 -16.69
C GLN A 17 22.43 -25.43 -16.10
N VAL A 18 22.74 -24.42 -16.90
CA VAL A 18 22.66 -23.00 -16.46
C VAL A 18 21.23 -22.59 -16.15
N LEU A 19 20.27 -23.01 -16.98
CA LEU A 19 18.84 -22.66 -16.83
C LEU A 19 18.04 -23.74 -16.08
N ASN A 20 18.68 -24.67 -15.40
CA ASN A 20 17.99 -25.63 -14.57
C ASN A 20 17.38 -24.93 -13.33
N PRO A 21 16.04 -24.88 -13.20
CA PRO A 21 15.38 -24.15 -12.09
C PRO A 21 15.82 -24.64 -10.71
N ALA A 22 16.10 -25.96 -10.57
CA ALA A 22 16.57 -26.52 -9.30
C ALA A 22 18.00 -26.05 -8.96
N GLN A 23 18.85 -25.82 -9.94
CA GLN A 23 20.18 -25.26 -9.72
C GLN A 23 20.12 -23.77 -9.43
N ILE A 24 19.33 -23.02 -10.17
CA ILE A 24 19.06 -21.59 -9.93
C ILE A 24 18.54 -21.40 -8.51
N GLY A 25 17.58 -22.22 -8.09
CA GLY A 25 16.94 -22.17 -6.76
C GLY A 25 17.88 -22.47 -5.58
N ARG A 26 19.05 -23.05 -5.80
CA ARG A 26 20.09 -23.24 -4.77
C ARG A 26 20.78 -21.93 -4.38
N ASN A 27 20.73 -20.92 -5.24
CA ASN A 27 21.30 -19.61 -4.94
C ASN A 27 20.33 -18.83 -4.06
N PRO A 28 20.64 -18.54 -2.79
CA PRO A 28 19.76 -17.73 -1.94
C PRO A 28 19.67 -16.30 -2.48
N ASN A 29 18.48 -15.70 -2.32
CA ASN A 29 18.17 -14.35 -2.81
C ASN A 29 18.38 -14.18 -4.33
N PHE A 30 18.08 -15.21 -5.10
CA PHE A 30 18.14 -15.09 -6.55
C PHE A 30 17.03 -14.16 -7.05
N ILE A 31 17.43 -13.06 -7.68
CA ILE A 31 16.50 -12.05 -8.20
C ILE A 31 16.58 -12.07 -9.73
N VAL A 32 15.44 -12.31 -10.37
CA VAL A 32 15.29 -12.18 -11.82
C VAL A 32 14.52 -10.90 -12.13
N VAL A 33 15.05 -10.11 -13.05
CA VAL A 33 14.41 -8.89 -13.56
C VAL A 33 14.30 -8.99 -15.07
N GLU A 34 13.08 -9.04 -15.59
CA GLU A 34 12.82 -9.17 -17.02
C GLU A 34 12.01 -7.97 -17.55
N PRO A 35 12.30 -7.50 -18.76
CA PRO A 35 11.53 -6.43 -19.37
C PRO A 35 10.22 -6.97 -19.97
N ALA A 36 9.11 -6.32 -19.66
CA ALA A 36 7.83 -6.56 -20.32
C ALA A 36 7.53 -5.49 -21.36
N ARG A 37 6.79 -5.85 -22.40
CA ARG A 37 6.24 -4.91 -23.37
C ARG A 37 4.91 -4.35 -22.92
N LYS A 38 4.02 -5.22 -22.43
CA LYS A 38 2.70 -4.87 -21.89
C LYS A 38 2.31 -5.83 -20.77
N GLU A 39 1.50 -5.33 -19.88
CA GLU A 39 0.89 -6.13 -18.83
C GLU A 39 -0.59 -5.79 -18.69
N ASP A 40 -1.40 -6.78 -18.36
CA ASP A 40 -2.82 -6.54 -18.08
C ASP A 40 -3.16 -6.64 -16.58
N LEU A 41 -4.33 -6.13 -16.24
CA LEU A 41 -4.78 -6.11 -14.85
C LEU A 41 -4.99 -7.49 -14.22
N LEU A 42 -4.93 -8.55 -15.01
CA LEU A 42 -4.97 -9.93 -14.53
C LEU A 42 -3.55 -10.49 -14.25
N GLY A 43 -2.50 -9.70 -14.52
CA GLY A 43 -1.10 -10.09 -14.34
C GLY A 43 -0.54 -10.94 -15.49
N ARG A 44 -1.19 -10.92 -16.68
CA ARG A 44 -0.62 -11.54 -17.86
C ARG A 44 0.32 -10.58 -18.56
N ILE A 45 1.42 -11.10 -19.07
CA ILE A 45 2.50 -10.31 -19.66
C ILE A 45 2.66 -10.61 -21.13
N ALA A 46 2.95 -9.60 -21.92
CA ALA A 46 3.45 -9.74 -23.28
C ALA A 46 4.90 -9.30 -23.32
N PHE A 47 5.77 -10.19 -23.77
CA PHE A 47 7.18 -9.89 -24.05
C PHE A 47 7.37 -9.20 -25.40
N SER A 48 8.56 -8.71 -25.64
CA SER A 48 8.97 -8.19 -26.96
C SER A 48 8.80 -9.27 -28.04
N THR A 49 8.37 -8.87 -29.21
CA THR A 49 8.14 -9.77 -30.35
C THR A 49 9.35 -9.91 -31.27
N GLY A 50 10.54 -9.45 -30.86
CA GLY A 50 11.72 -9.41 -31.71
C GLY A 50 11.70 -8.24 -32.73
N ARG A 51 12.66 -8.23 -33.64
CA ARG A 51 12.76 -7.23 -34.74
C ARG A 51 12.23 -7.81 -36.05
N GLY A 52 11.48 -7.02 -36.78
CA GLY A 52 10.91 -7.41 -38.07
C GLY A 52 9.82 -8.47 -37.94
N ASN A 53 9.86 -9.49 -38.82
CA ASN A 53 8.87 -10.57 -38.84
C ASN A 53 9.22 -11.75 -37.92
N ILE A 54 10.33 -11.68 -37.20
CA ILE A 54 10.78 -12.75 -36.30
C ILE A 54 10.08 -12.59 -34.96
N ILE A 55 9.32 -13.60 -34.57
CA ILE A 55 8.70 -13.68 -33.27
C ILE A 55 9.66 -14.44 -32.36
N SER A 56 10.18 -13.77 -31.35
CA SER A 56 10.91 -14.44 -30.27
C SER A 56 9.93 -15.05 -29.27
N GLY A 57 10.27 -16.21 -28.74
CA GLY A 57 9.57 -16.81 -27.59
C GLY A 57 9.86 -16.06 -26.30
N PRO A 58 9.27 -16.48 -25.17
CA PRO A 58 9.56 -15.90 -23.85
C PRO A 58 10.99 -16.20 -23.37
N GLY A 59 11.77 -16.91 -24.18
CA GLY A 59 13.15 -17.29 -23.85
C GLY A 59 13.21 -18.15 -22.59
N GLN A 60 14.18 -17.86 -21.75
CA GLN A 60 14.46 -18.54 -20.49
C GLN A 60 13.61 -18.01 -19.29
N ALA A 61 12.69 -17.11 -19.53
CA ALA A 61 11.95 -16.46 -18.45
C ALA A 61 11.23 -17.45 -17.52
N ALA A 62 10.65 -18.53 -18.10
CA ALA A 62 9.96 -19.55 -17.31
C ALA A 62 10.90 -20.27 -16.33
N ASP A 63 12.09 -20.64 -16.78
CA ASP A 63 13.09 -21.36 -15.97
C ASP A 63 13.66 -20.44 -14.88
N LEU A 64 13.95 -19.19 -15.23
CA LEU A 64 14.45 -18.19 -14.28
C LEU A 64 13.40 -17.85 -13.21
N PHE A 65 12.12 -17.70 -13.59
CA PHE A 65 11.05 -17.41 -12.63
C PHE A 65 10.80 -18.59 -11.70
N THR A 66 10.78 -19.82 -12.24
CA THR A 66 10.67 -21.01 -11.43
C THR A 66 11.87 -21.15 -10.48
N GLY A 67 13.07 -20.87 -10.95
CA GLY A 67 14.28 -20.86 -10.12
C GLY A 67 14.22 -19.82 -9.01
N ALA A 68 13.73 -18.61 -9.31
CA ALA A 68 13.53 -17.56 -8.32
C ALA A 68 12.48 -17.96 -7.26
N GLU A 69 11.42 -18.66 -7.65
CA GLU A 69 10.39 -19.16 -6.73
C GLU A 69 10.95 -20.24 -5.77
N ILE A 70 11.81 -21.11 -6.25
CA ILE A 70 12.49 -22.14 -5.44
C ILE A 70 13.55 -21.52 -4.52
N SER A 71 14.19 -20.44 -4.94
CA SER A 71 15.25 -19.78 -4.20
C SER A 71 14.75 -19.21 -2.87
N ARG A 72 15.47 -19.50 -1.79
CA ARG A 72 15.19 -18.89 -0.49
C ARG A 72 15.41 -17.38 -0.54
N GLY A 73 14.34 -16.58 -0.43
CA GLY A 73 14.38 -15.12 -0.59
C GLY A 73 14.46 -14.66 -2.04
N GLY A 74 14.22 -15.56 -2.99
CA GLY A 74 14.20 -15.23 -4.42
C GLY A 74 13.03 -14.32 -4.79
N ARG A 75 13.19 -13.59 -5.90
CA ARG A 75 12.22 -12.61 -6.42
C ARG A 75 12.16 -12.63 -7.93
N SER A 76 10.97 -12.46 -8.46
CA SER A 76 10.71 -12.22 -9.88
C SER A 76 10.07 -10.84 -10.08
N VAL A 77 10.73 -10.02 -10.89
CA VAL A 77 10.35 -8.62 -11.12
C VAL A 77 10.21 -8.38 -12.61
N MET A 78 9.08 -7.78 -12.99
CA MET A 78 8.88 -7.30 -14.37
C MET A 78 9.04 -5.79 -14.41
N GLY A 79 9.85 -5.31 -15.36
CA GLY A 79 10.04 -3.88 -15.61
C GLY A 79 9.42 -3.45 -16.92
N LEU A 80 8.62 -2.37 -16.92
CA LEU A 80 8.11 -1.76 -18.14
C LEU A 80 7.86 -0.26 -17.94
N PRO A 81 8.06 0.57 -18.97
CA PRO A 81 7.58 1.95 -18.92
C PRO A 81 6.05 1.94 -18.92
N SER A 82 5.40 2.86 -18.21
CA SER A 82 3.94 2.95 -18.17
C SER A 82 3.32 3.17 -19.54
N ARG A 83 4.03 3.87 -20.43
CA ARG A 83 3.67 4.11 -21.84
C ARG A 83 4.82 3.75 -22.77
N ASN A 84 4.50 3.34 -23.98
CA ASN A 84 5.49 3.12 -25.03
C ASN A 84 5.99 4.43 -25.66
N SER A 85 6.96 4.34 -26.58
CA SER A 85 7.51 5.53 -27.28
C SER A 85 6.50 6.30 -28.15
N LYS A 86 5.33 5.72 -28.43
CA LYS A 86 4.22 6.37 -29.16
C LYS A 86 3.20 6.99 -28.22
N GLY A 87 3.39 6.86 -26.90
CA GLY A 87 2.44 7.33 -25.88
C GLY A 87 1.29 6.39 -25.58
N ASP A 88 1.26 5.16 -26.15
CA ASP A 88 0.20 4.21 -25.83
C ASP A 88 0.45 3.51 -24.48
N PRO A 89 -0.59 3.21 -23.69
CA PRO A 89 -0.47 2.52 -22.40
C PRO A 89 0.18 1.14 -22.55
N ASN A 90 1.09 0.82 -21.65
CA ASN A 90 1.67 -0.51 -21.52
C ASN A 90 0.96 -1.34 -20.41
N ILE A 91 0.30 -0.69 -19.46
CA ILE A 91 -0.64 -1.35 -18.56
C ILE A 91 -2.03 -1.25 -19.17
N VAL A 92 -2.68 -2.38 -19.41
CA VAL A 92 -3.97 -2.49 -20.09
C VAL A 92 -4.95 -3.36 -19.33
N VAL A 93 -6.25 -3.21 -19.57
CA VAL A 93 -7.26 -4.01 -18.85
C VAL A 93 -7.15 -5.49 -19.16
N MET A 94 -6.98 -5.83 -20.43
CA MET A 94 -6.81 -7.22 -20.90
C MET A 94 -5.91 -7.25 -22.13
N LEU A 95 -4.95 -8.15 -22.12
CA LEU A 95 -4.18 -8.49 -23.31
C LEU A 95 -5.08 -9.27 -24.29
N ARG A 96 -5.24 -8.73 -25.49
CA ARG A 96 -5.98 -9.37 -26.56
C ARG A 96 -5.10 -9.42 -27.81
N ASN A 97 -5.11 -10.57 -28.49
CA ASN A 97 -4.47 -10.74 -29.80
C ASN A 97 -2.98 -10.34 -29.84
N LEU A 98 -2.32 -10.34 -28.70
CA LEU A 98 -0.87 -10.16 -28.65
C LEU A 98 -0.19 -11.51 -28.75
N ARG A 99 0.83 -11.57 -29.61
CA ARG A 99 1.72 -12.73 -29.70
C ARG A 99 2.68 -12.69 -28.50
N ASN A 100 3.26 -13.84 -28.19
CA ASN A 100 4.26 -13.95 -27.13
C ASN A 100 3.76 -13.55 -25.73
N GLN A 101 2.58 -14.09 -25.35
CA GLN A 101 2.02 -13.90 -24.02
C GLN A 101 2.58 -14.93 -23.05
N PHE A 102 2.89 -14.47 -21.84
CA PHE A 102 3.30 -15.31 -20.73
C PHE A 102 2.16 -15.39 -19.71
N HIS A 103 1.73 -16.61 -19.39
CA HIS A 103 0.54 -16.83 -18.58
C HIS A 103 0.82 -17.22 -17.11
N MET A 104 2.10 -17.44 -16.75
CA MET A 104 2.50 -17.80 -15.38
C MET A 104 2.50 -16.56 -14.46
N ARG A 105 1.35 -15.93 -14.38
CA ARG A 105 1.13 -14.69 -13.58
C ARG A 105 1.40 -14.88 -12.09
N GLU A 106 1.26 -16.10 -11.58
CA GLU A 106 1.49 -16.46 -10.19
C GLU A 106 2.98 -16.45 -9.83
N SER A 107 3.86 -16.61 -10.82
CA SER A 107 5.31 -16.61 -10.65
C SER A 107 5.91 -15.19 -10.68
N ILE A 108 5.09 -14.14 -10.82
CA ILE A 108 5.56 -12.76 -10.83
C ILE A 108 5.28 -12.15 -9.47
N ASP A 109 6.34 -11.75 -8.78
CA ASP A 109 6.25 -11.16 -7.46
C ASP A 109 5.92 -9.67 -7.53
N ALA A 110 6.55 -8.94 -8.45
CA ALA A 110 6.38 -7.49 -8.55
C ALA A 110 6.49 -6.97 -9.99
N VAL A 111 5.82 -5.86 -10.24
CA VAL A 111 5.90 -5.07 -11.48
C VAL A 111 6.37 -3.67 -11.16
N VAL A 112 7.29 -3.14 -11.96
CA VAL A 112 7.90 -1.83 -11.74
C VAL A 112 7.69 -0.94 -12.97
N THR A 113 7.24 0.29 -12.71
CA THR A 113 7.23 1.38 -13.70
C THR A 113 7.90 2.61 -13.10
N GLU A 114 7.99 3.70 -13.86
CA GLU A 114 8.46 4.99 -13.35
C GLU A 114 7.54 5.60 -12.27
N TYR A 115 6.32 5.08 -12.11
CA TYR A 115 5.35 5.52 -11.09
C TYR A 115 5.32 4.66 -9.83
N GLY A 116 6.13 3.60 -9.75
CA GLY A 116 6.25 2.81 -8.54
C GLY A 116 6.33 1.31 -8.74
N ILE A 117 6.05 0.57 -7.67
CA ILE A 117 6.15 -0.89 -7.60
C ILE A 117 4.79 -1.46 -7.20
N ALA A 118 4.25 -2.35 -8.02
CA ALA A 118 3.09 -3.16 -7.71
C ALA A 118 3.53 -4.55 -7.24
N ASN A 119 3.34 -4.86 -5.98
CA ASN A 119 3.55 -6.22 -5.47
C ASN A 119 2.33 -7.08 -5.81
N LEU A 120 2.53 -8.19 -6.50
CA LEU A 120 1.46 -9.05 -7.01
C LEU A 120 1.36 -10.41 -6.29
N LYS A 121 2.45 -10.85 -5.65
CA LYS A 121 2.51 -12.15 -4.97
C LYS A 121 1.45 -12.26 -3.89
N TRP A 122 0.76 -13.39 -3.86
CA TRP A 122 -0.29 -13.70 -2.86
C TRP A 122 -1.48 -12.73 -2.85
N ARG A 123 -1.66 -11.95 -3.94
CA ARG A 123 -2.77 -11.03 -4.07
C ARG A 123 -3.90 -11.62 -4.93
N SER A 124 -5.13 -11.30 -4.57
CA SER A 124 -6.29 -11.59 -5.41
C SER A 124 -6.22 -10.81 -6.73
N ILE A 125 -6.98 -11.24 -7.74
CA ILE A 125 -7.05 -10.54 -9.04
C ILE A 125 -7.40 -9.06 -8.85
N ARG A 126 -8.30 -8.73 -7.93
CA ARG A 126 -8.70 -7.35 -7.67
C ARG A 126 -7.59 -6.54 -7.04
N GLU A 127 -6.90 -7.08 -6.06
CA GLU A 127 -5.73 -6.42 -5.44
C GLU A 127 -4.60 -6.20 -6.46
N ARG A 128 -4.36 -7.18 -7.35
CA ARG A 128 -3.39 -7.03 -8.45
C ARG A 128 -3.80 -5.91 -9.39
N ALA A 129 -5.06 -5.88 -9.80
CA ALA A 129 -5.58 -4.85 -10.68
C ALA A 129 -5.42 -3.45 -10.08
N GLN A 130 -5.74 -3.28 -8.80
CA GLN A 130 -5.55 -2.01 -8.09
C GLN A 130 -4.08 -1.60 -8.05
N ALA A 131 -3.20 -2.53 -7.66
CA ALA A 131 -1.77 -2.25 -7.57
C ALA A 131 -1.16 -1.87 -8.94
N LEU A 132 -1.59 -2.52 -10.02
CA LEU A 132 -1.16 -2.21 -11.38
C LEU A 132 -1.69 -0.86 -11.87
N ILE A 133 -2.93 -0.50 -11.54
CA ILE A 133 -3.49 0.82 -11.85
C ILE A 133 -2.72 1.91 -11.11
N ASP A 134 -2.31 1.69 -9.86
CA ASP A 134 -1.55 2.66 -9.07
C ASP A 134 -0.19 3.03 -9.72
N ILE A 135 0.41 2.10 -10.45
CA ILE A 135 1.69 2.31 -11.16
C ILE A 135 1.55 2.61 -12.65
N ALA A 136 0.32 2.66 -13.18
CA ALA A 136 0.06 3.12 -14.54
C ALA A 136 0.30 4.62 -14.67
N HIS A 137 0.44 5.10 -15.92
CA HIS A 137 0.52 6.53 -16.17
C HIS A 137 -0.74 7.24 -15.61
N PRO A 138 -0.61 8.37 -14.91
CA PRO A 138 -1.75 9.04 -14.26
C PRO A 138 -2.95 9.27 -15.17
N ASP A 139 -2.73 9.74 -16.40
CA ASP A 139 -3.81 10.01 -17.37
C ASP A 139 -4.57 8.75 -17.81
N ASP A 140 -3.95 7.57 -17.70
CA ASP A 140 -4.56 6.32 -18.12
C ASP A 140 -5.40 5.65 -17.01
N ARG A 141 -5.13 6.02 -15.75
CA ARG A 141 -5.78 5.40 -14.58
C ARG A 141 -7.31 5.50 -14.62
N PRO A 142 -7.94 6.67 -14.91
CA PRO A 142 -9.40 6.77 -14.95
C PRO A 142 -10.03 5.79 -15.93
N LYS A 143 -9.48 5.71 -17.13
CA LYS A 143 -9.96 4.80 -18.17
C LYS A 143 -9.75 3.33 -17.81
N LEU A 144 -8.61 2.99 -17.18
CA LEU A 144 -8.35 1.64 -16.71
C LEU A 144 -9.38 1.22 -15.65
N VAL A 145 -9.72 2.12 -14.71
CA VAL A 145 -10.74 1.86 -13.69
C VAL A 145 -12.13 1.63 -14.30
N GLU A 146 -12.55 2.50 -15.21
CA GLU A 146 -13.84 2.39 -15.89
C GLU A 146 -13.97 1.03 -16.61
N LEU A 147 -13.00 0.71 -17.46
CA LEU A 147 -12.97 -0.55 -18.19
C LEU A 147 -12.83 -1.78 -17.27
N ALA A 148 -12.09 -1.67 -16.17
CA ALA A 148 -11.98 -2.75 -15.19
C ALA A 148 -13.31 -3.02 -14.47
N LYS A 149 -14.09 -1.97 -14.19
CA LYS A 149 -15.47 -2.10 -13.65
C LYS A 149 -16.41 -2.75 -14.65
N GLU A 150 -16.38 -2.35 -15.93
CA GLU A 150 -17.16 -2.98 -16.99
C GLU A 150 -16.84 -4.48 -17.13
N LYS A 151 -15.57 -4.86 -16.99
CA LYS A 151 -15.10 -6.26 -17.04
C LYS A 151 -15.28 -7.00 -15.71
N LYS A 152 -15.88 -6.39 -14.68
CA LYS A 152 -16.09 -6.95 -13.35
C LYS A 152 -14.77 -7.39 -12.64
N ILE A 153 -13.64 -6.81 -13.04
CA ILE A 153 -12.36 -6.98 -12.37
C ILE A 153 -12.35 -6.16 -11.07
N LEU A 154 -12.89 -4.95 -11.11
CA LEU A 154 -13.14 -4.11 -9.94
C LEU A 154 -14.64 -4.07 -9.61
N PHE A 155 -14.98 -3.71 -8.38
CA PHE A 155 -16.36 -3.45 -8.00
C PHE A 155 -16.90 -2.21 -8.70
N LYS A 156 -18.21 -2.17 -8.98
CA LYS A 156 -18.84 -1.04 -9.67
C LYS A 156 -18.78 0.26 -8.88
N ASP A 157 -18.96 0.14 -7.57
CA ASP A 157 -18.97 1.23 -6.58
C ASP A 157 -17.57 1.61 -6.07
N GLN A 158 -16.53 0.89 -6.53
CA GLN A 158 -15.17 1.21 -6.14
C GLN A 158 -14.77 2.61 -6.63
N ILE A 159 -14.42 3.48 -5.68
CA ILE A 159 -13.92 4.83 -5.96
C ILE A 159 -12.42 4.73 -6.21
N PHE A 160 -11.95 5.38 -7.27
CA PHE A 160 -10.54 5.52 -7.57
C PHE A 160 -10.22 7.01 -7.70
N LEU A 161 -9.36 7.51 -6.83
CA LEU A 161 -9.03 8.94 -6.78
C LEU A 161 -8.03 9.29 -7.88
N SER A 162 -8.50 9.37 -9.12
CA SER A 162 -7.65 9.70 -10.27
C SER A 162 -7.29 11.17 -10.35
N GLU A 163 -8.20 12.05 -9.91
CA GLU A 163 -8.00 13.50 -10.00
C GLU A 163 -7.04 14.03 -8.93
N ASN A 164 -6.85 13.29 -7.84
CA ASN A 164 -6.03 13.68 -6.70
C ASN A 164 -4.74 12.86 -6.55
N ALA A 165 -4.29 12.18 -7.60
CA ALA A 165 -3.03 11.41 -7.54
C ALA A 165 -1.82 12.27 -7.15
N HIS A 166 -1.85 13.57 -7.48
CA HIS A 166 -0.84 14.56 -7.07
C HIS A 166 -0.96 14.96 -5.59
N LEU A 167 -2.10 14.70 -4.94
CA LEU A 167 -2.28 14.96 -3.51
C LEU A 167 -1.83 13.77 -2.64
N TYR A 168 -1.48 12.63 -3.24
CA TYR A 168 -0.93 11.52 -2.49
C TYR A 168 0.42 11.91 -1.88
N PRO A 169 0.51 11.98 -0.55
CA PRO A 169 1.70 12.52 0.12
C PRO A 169 2.81 11.46 0.15
N MET A 170 3.59 11.37 -0.93
CA MET A 170 4.72 10.44 -1.05
C MET A 170 5.80 10.67 0.01
N GLU A 171 5.97 11.91 0.44
CA GLU A 171 6.93 12.37 1.44
C GLU A 171 6.68 11.81 2.86
N ILE A 172 5.50 11.25 3.10
CA ILE A 172 5.17 10.59 4.38
C ILE A 172 5.88 9.24 4.52
N ALA A 173 6.30 8.62 3.41
CA ALA A 173 6.94 7.30 3.46
C ALA A 173 8.21 7.33 4.31
N THR A 174 8.21 6.60 5.42
CA THR A 174 9.33 6.50 6.36
C THR A 174 9.37 5.12 7.02
N GLU A 175 10.52 4.75 7.54
CA GLU A 175 10.72 3.52 8.30
C GLU A 175 11.21 3.86 9.70
N HIS A 176 10.74 3.11 10.69
CA HIS A 176 11.18 3.23 12.07
C HIS A 176 11.36 1.87 12.72
N VAL A 177 12.40 1.72 13.55
CA VAL A 177 12.66 0.50 14.30
C VAL A 177 12.18 0.70 15.73
N PHE A 178 11.20 -0.09 16.14
CA PHE A 178 10.63 -0.09 17.48
C PHE A 178 11.36 -1.07 18.40
N LYS A 179 10.86 -1.20 19.63
CA LYS A 179 11.36 -2.17 20.63
C LYS A 179 11.44 -3.57 20.02
N GLU A 180 12.40 -4.37 20.48
CA GLU A 180 12.64 -5.74 20.03
C GLU A 180 13.04 -5.85 18.54
N GLY A 181 13.55 -4.76 17.95
CA GLY A 181 13.99 -4.73 16.55
C GLY A 181 12.85 -4.75 15.53
N LEU A 182 11.61 -4.48 15.94
CA LEU A 182 10.46 -4.45 15.04
C LEU A 182 10.60 -3.29 14.04
N LYS A 183 10.86 -3.61 12.78
CA LYS A 183 10.85 -2.65 11.68
C LYS A 183 9.43 -2.40 11.22
N VAL A 184 9.04 -1.13 11.16
CA VAL A 184 7.72 -0.70 10.71
C VAL A 184 7.88 0.40 9.69
N ARG A 185 7.27 0.21 8.55
CA ARG A 185 7.19 1.18 7.47
C ARG A 185 5.87 1.94 7.56
N PHE A 186 5.92 3.24 7.39
CA PHE A 186 4.76 4.13 7.40
C PHE A 186 4.58 4.76 6.03
N ARG A 187 3.36 4.87 5.59
CA ARG A 187 2.97 5.60 4.38
C ARG A 187 1.51 6.00 4.42
N ALA A 188 1.14 6.90 3.55
CA ALA A 188 -0.26 7.19 3.32
C ALA A 188 -1.02 5.94 2.84
N ILE A 189 -2.30 5.83 3.17
CA ILE A 189 -3.17 4.73 2.72
C ILE A 189 -3.42 4.84 1.21
N LYS A 190 -3.67 3.72 0.56
CA LYS A 190 -3.99 3.65 -0.87
C LYS A 190 -5.30 2.91 -1.11
N PRO A 191 -6.02 3.16 -2.21
CA PRO A 191 -7.17 2.34 -2.60
C PRO A 191 -6.86 0.85 -2.69
N SER A 192 -5.64 0.49 -3.10
CA SER A 192 -5.15 -0.89 -3.13
C SER A 192 -5.00 -1.57 -1.76
N ASP A 193 -5.12 -0.80 -0.66
CA ASP A 193 -5.06 -1.34 0.70
C ASP A 193 -6.38 -1.94 1.20
N GLU A 194 -7.45 -1.92 0.41
CA GLU A 194 -8.78 -2.39 0.80
C GLU A 194 -8.74 -3.75 1.50
N GLU A 195 -8.18 -4.76 0.85
CA GLU A 195 -8.13 -6.10 1.42
C GLU A 195 -7.18 -6.21 2.63
N ALA A 196 -6.09 -5.45 2.65
CA ALA A 196 -5.18 -5.41 3.78
C ALA A 196 -5.85 -4.76 5.01
N MET A 197 -6.63 -3.70 4.81
CA MET A 197 -7.45 -3.06 5.85
C MET A 197 -8.58 -3.96 6.32
N ARG A 198 -9.24 -4.69 5.41
CA ARG A 198 -10.26 -5.68 5.76
C ARG A 198 -9.67 -6.80 6.62
N ARG A 199 -8.49 -7.32 6.26
CA ARG A 199 -7.76 -8.31 7.07
C ARG A 199 -7.35 -7.75 8.43
N LEU A 200 -6.97 -6.47 8.51
CA LEU A 200 -6.70 -5.80 9.78
C LEU A 200 -7.95 -5.78 10.65
N PHE A 201 -9.10 -5.35 10.11
CA PHE A 201 -10.37 -5.30 10.83
C PHE A 201 -10.76 -6.66 11.44
N TYR A 202 -10.66 -7.74 10.67
CA TYR A 202 -11.04 -9.08 11.16
C TYR A 202 -10.02 -9.74 12.13
N ARG A 203 -8.89 -9.10 12.38
CA ARG A 203 -7.95 -9.53 13.44
C ARG A 203 -8.26 -8.94 14.81
N PHE A 204 -9.12 -7.92 14.87
CA PHE A 204 -9.47 -7.29 16.14
C PHE A 204 -10.48 -8.07 16.94
N SER A 205 -10.34 -8.00 18.28
CA SER A 205 -11.40 -8.40 19.18
C SER A 205 -12.61 -7.46 19.09
N ASN A 206 -13.78 -7.94 19.48
CA ASN A 206 -15.00 -7.11 19.54
C ASN A 206 -14.78 -5.86 20.42
N THR A 207 -13.98 -5.98 21.47
CA THR A 207 -13.63 -4.86 22.37
C THR A 207 -12.79 -3.81 21.64
N ALA A 208 -11.80 -4.21 20.82
CA ALA A 208 -10.99 -3.27 20.06
C ALA A 208 -11.81 -2.55 18.98
N VAL A 209 -12.70 -3.28 18.29
CA VAL A 209 -13.66 -2.71 17.34
C VAL A 209 -14.56 -1.68 18.03
N TYR A 210 -15.14 -2.03 19.18
CA TYR A 210 -16.01 -1.12 19.93
C TYR A 210 -15.25 0.14 20.40
N ARG A 211 -14.01 0.00 20.88
CA ARG A 211 -13.16 1.15 21.27
C ARG A 211 -12.88 2.11 20.09
N ARG A 212 -12.81 1.57 18.88
CA ARG A 212 -12.51 2.36 17.67
C ARG A 212 -13.74 3.05 17.08
N PHE A 213 -14.86 2.34 17.02
CA PHE A 213 -16.06 2.77 16.30
C PHE A 213 -17.16 3.32 17.22
N LEU A 214 -17.04 3.10 18.53
CA LEU A 214 -18.00 3.48 19.59
C LEU A 214 -19.36 2.79 19.47
N PHE A 215 -19.48 1.82 18.56
CA PHE A 215 -20.64 0.95 18.41
C PHE A 215 -20.20 -0.47 17.96
N PRO A 216 -20.99 -1.51 18.23
CA PRO A 216 -20.63 -2.86 17.84
C PRO A 216 -20.73 -3.03 16.32
N ILE A 217 -19.62 -3.42 15.69
CA ILE A 217 -19.55 -3.79 14.27
C ILE A 217 -19.03 -5.22 14.20
N SER A 218 -19.83 -6.14 13.68
CA SER A 218 -19.42 -7.53 13.48
C SER A 218 -18.89 -7.79 12.07
N THR A 219 -19.29 -6.96 11.10
CA THR A 219 -18.88 -7.09 9.70
C THR A 219 -18.46 -5.74 9.16
N MET A 220 -17.45 -5.74 8.28
CA MET A 220 -17.02 -4.55 7.56
C MET A 220 -17.48 -4.67 6.10
N PRO A 221 -18.64 -4.09 5.74
CA PRO A 221 -19.16 -4.11 4.38
C PRO A 221 -18.22 -3.44 3.39
N HIS A 222 -18.35 -3.80 2.11
CA HIS A 222 -17.48 -3.29 1.06
C HIS A 222 -17.52 -1.75 0.95
N ASP A 223 -18.70 -1.17 0.96
CA ASP A 223 -18.91 0.29 0.93
C ASP A 223 -18.17 1.01 2.06
N LYS A 224 -18.23 0.48 3.28
CA LYS A 224 -17.53 1.05 4.43
C LYS A 224 -16.01 0.97 4.31
N ILE A 225 -15.48 -0.16 3.86
CA ILE A 225 -14.03 -0.26 3.68
C ILE A 225 -13.54 0.63 2.54
N GLN A 226 -14.38 0.84 1.50
CA GLN A 226 -14.10 1.78 0.43
C GLN A 226 -13.97 3.22 0.93
N GLU A 227 -14.85 3.67 1.82
CA GLU A 227 -14.74 4.98 2.49
C GLU A 227 -13.43 5.13 3.27
N TYR A 228 -12.92 4.01 3.81
CA TYR A 228 -11.67 4.01 4.57
C TYR A 228 -10.43 4.17 3.70
N VAL A 229 -10.39 3.54 2.54
CA VAL A 229 -9.18 3.50 1.70
C VAL A 229 -9.17 4.56 0.59
N ASN A 230 -10.35 5.01 0.15
CA ASN A 230 -10.48 6.07 -0.85
C ASN A 230 -10.53 7.45 -0.16
N VAL A 231 -9.42 7.86 0.42
CA VAL A 231 -9.32 9.14 1.11
C VAL A 231 -8.99 10.27 0.13
N ASP A 232 -9.71 11.35 0.28
CA ASP A 232 -9.36 12.66 -0.27
C ASP A 232 -8.36 13.32 0.66
N TYR A 233 -7.11 13.36 0.26
CA TYR A 233 -6.03 13.93 1.07
C TYR A 233 -6.16 15.44 1.29
N SER A 234 -7.15 16.11 0.72
CA SER A 234 -7.49 17.50 1.05
C SER A 234 -8.18 17.61 2.41
N ARG A 235 -9.06 16.65 2.74
CA ARG A 235 -9.88 16.64 3.96
C ARG A 235 -9.49 15.56 4.95
N VAL A 236 -8.97 14.45 4.48
CA VAL A 236 -8.61 13.32 5.32
C VAL A 236 -7.14 12.98 5.13
N MET A 237 -6.40 12.91 6.21
CA MET A 237 -5.06 12.33 6.23
C MET A 237 -5.14 10.97 6.91
N SER A 238 -4.73 9.92 6.21
CA SER A 238 -4.68 8.57 6.75
C SER A 238 -3.30 7.95 6.49
N VAL A 239 -2.68 7.46 7.55
CA VAL A 239 -1.36 6.83 7.55
C VAL A 239 -1.50 5.40 8.04
N VAL A 240 -0.94 4.46 7.28
CA VAL A 240 -0.87 3.05 7.65
C VAL A 240 0.55 2.68 8.09
N ALA A 241 0.63 1.78 9.06
CA ALA A 241 1.86 1.15 9.52
C ALA A 241 1.91 -0.28 8.99
N LEU A 242 3.02 -0.65 8.35
CA LEU A 242 3.24 -1.95 7.76
C LEU A 242 4.39 -2.66 8.46
N ALA A 243 4.22 -3.95 8.73
CA ALA A 243 5.27 -4.81 9.27
C ALA A 243 5.32 -6.15 8.53
N GLY A 244 6.50 -6.72 8.43
CA GLY A 244 6.79 -7.96 7.71
C GLY A 244 7.88 -7.75 6.67
N GLU A 245 8.25 -8.83 5.98
CA GLU A 245 9.16 -8.76 4.85
C GLU A 245 8.50 -7.99 3.69
N PRO A 246 9.26 -7.36 2.80
CA PRO A 246 8.74 -6.44 1.77
C PRO A 246 7.61 -6.98 0.89
N ASP A 247 7.55 -8.31 0.67
CA ASP A 247 6.52 -8.99 -0.10
C ASP A 247 5.38 -9.59 0.73
N GLN A 248 5.56 -9.65 2.05
CA GLN A 248 4.59 -10.21 3.00
C GLN A 248 4.16 -9.18 4.04
N GLU A 249 4.38 -7.92 3.76
CA GLU A 249 3.95 -6.84 4.64
C GLU A 249 2.45 -6.88 4.86
N LYS A 250 2.06 -6.65 6.10
CA LYS A 250 0.67 -6.49 6.50
C LYS A 250 0.48 -5.16 7.21
N ILE A 251 -0.66 -4.55 7.02
CA ILE A 251 -1.05 -3.38 7.80
C ILE A 251 -1.31 -3.84 9.23
N ILE A 252 -0.61 -3.22 10.18
CA ILE A 252 -0.69 -3.49 11.61
C ILE A 252 -1.31 -2.35 12.40
N ALA A 253 -1.38 -1.16 11.80
CA ALA A 253 -2.05 -0.01 12.39
C ALA A 253 -2.49 0.97 11.31
N GLU A 254 -3.50 1.77 11.64
CA GLU A 254 -3.94 2.92 10.88
C GLU A 254 -4.26 4.07 11.82
N ALA A 255 -3.86 5.28 11.44
CA ALA A 255 -4.19 6.50 12.12
C ALA A 255 -4.62 7.56 11.11
N ARG A 256 -5.69 8.28 11.43
CA ARG A 256 -6.21 9.34 10.55
C ARG A 256 -6.72 10.55 11.33
N TYR A 257 -6.75 11.66 10.64
CA TYR A 257 -7.64 12.75 11.00
C TYR A 257 -8.53 13.12 9.81
N ALA A 258 -9.74 13.57 10.10
CA ALA A 258 -10.67 14.14 9.14
C ALA A 258 -11.02 15.56 9.54
N THR A 259 -11.09 16.45 8.56
CA THR A 259 -11.52 17.86 8.74
C THR A 259 -12.82 18.10 8.02
N ASP A 260 -13.62 19.02 8.52
CA ASP A 260 -14.71 19.61 7.75
C ASP A 260 -14.35 21.04 7.34
N ASP A 261 -15.12 21.60 6.41
CA ASP A 261 -14.83 22.92 5.83
C ASP A 261 -15.01 24.08 6.83
N GLN A 262 -15.60 23.83 8.01
CA GLN A 262 -15.89 24.84 9.03
C GLN A 262 -14.99 24.72 10.27
N SER A 263 -14.24 23.62 10.39
CA SER A 263 -13.42 23.36 11.57
C SER A 263 -11.92 23.54 11.29
N ALA A 264 -11.26 24.32 12.12
CA ALA A 264 -9.80 24.39 12.15
C ALA A 264 -9.16 23.20 12.89
N TYR A 265 -9.95 22.24 13.38
CA TYR A 265 -9.53 21.06 14.12
C TYR A 265 -9.83 19.80 13.34
N GLY A 266 -8.87 18.86 13.31
CA GLY A 266 -9.07 17.54 12.73
C GLY A 266 -9.60 16.54 13.76
N ASN A 267 -10.59 15.72 13.40
CA ASN A 267 -11.06 14.64 14.25
C ASN A 267 -10.15 13.41 14.09
N LEU A 268 -9.51 12.99 15.20
CA LEU A 268 -8.54 11.90 15.25
C LEU A 268 -9.18 10.54 15.45
N ALA A 269 -8.61 9.54 14.81
CA ALA A 269 -8.94 8.15 15.06
C ALA A 269 -7.72 7.24 14.84
N PHE A 270 -7.60 6.20 15.68
CA PHE A 270 -6.50 5.24 15.67
C PHE A 270 -7.01 3.82 15.75
N ILE A 271 -6.29 2.91 15.12
CA ILE A 271 -6.43 1.49 15.35
C ILE A 271 -5.06 0.81 15.25
N VAL A 272 -4.73 -0.04 16.21
CA VAL A 272 -3.46 -0.81 16.24
C VAL A 272 -3.79 -2.25 16.56
N ASP A 273 -3.31 -3.17 15.73
CA ASP A 273 -3.42 -4.62 15.94
C ASP A 273 -2.92 -4.98 17.34
N GLU A 274 -3.74 -5.71 18.11
CA GLU A 274 -3.51 -6.00 19.53
C GLU A 274 -2.15 -6.65 19.79
N LYS A 275 -1.64 -7.44 18.83
CA LYS A 275 -0.30 -8.07 18.89
C LYS A 275 0.85 -7.07 18.84
N TYR A 276 0.59 -5.85 18.39
CA TYR A 276 1.59 -4.81 18.21
C TYR A 276 1.40 -3.61 19.15
N GLN A 277 0.41 -3.67 20.03
CA GLN A 277 0.19 -2.65 21.08
C GLN A 277 1.34 -2.61 22.09
N GLY A 278 1.44 -1.52 22.85
CA GLY A 278 2.49 -1.32 23.85
C GLY A 278 3.90 -1.04 23.31
N ARG A 279 4.11 -1.09 22.01
CA ARG A 279 5.43 -0.90 21.34
C ARG A 279 5.73 0.55 20.93
N GLY A 280 4.79 1.48 21.10
CA GLY A 280 4.97 2.89 20.77
C GLY A 280 4.45 3.32 19.39
N ILE A 281 3.88 2.38 18.61
CA ILE A 281 3.41 2.64 17.23
C ILE A 281 2.33 3.75 17.21
N ALA A 282 1.32 3.69 18.10
CA ALA A 282 0.29 4.72 18.17
C ALA A 282 0.86 6.10 18.50
N THR A 283 1.81 6.20 19.42
CA THR A 283 2.49 7.44 19.78
C THR A 283 3.29 8.00 18.59
N TYR A 284 3.97 7.15 17.83
CA TYR A 284 4.69 7.55 16.63
C TYR A 284 3.77 8.09 15.55
N LEU A 285 2.68 7.37 15.26
CA LEU A 285 1.63 7.80 14.33
C LEU A 285 1.01 9.14 14.77
N TYR A 286 0.75 9.31 16.07
CA TYR A 286 0.20 10.55 16.61
C TYR A 286 1.14 11.75 16.37
N LYS A 287 2.42 11.61 16.70
CA LYS A 287 3.44 12.66 16.45
C LYS A 287 3.56 12.97 14.96
N MET A 288 3.48 11.95 14.10
CA MET A 288 3.45 12.14 12.64
C MET A 288 2.22 12.94 12.20
N LEU A 289 1.03 12.58 12.67
CA LEU A 289 -0.21 13.31 12.32
C LEU A 289 -0.18 14.75 12.82
N ILE A 290 0.38 15.04 14.02
CA ILE A 290 0.56 16.42 14.51
C ILE A 290 1.41 17.23 13.53
N ARG A 291 2.54 16.69 13.09
CA ARG A 291 3.40 17.38 12.12
C ARG A 291 2.65 17.68 10.82
N LEU A 292 2.02 16.68 10.23
CA LEU A 292 1.28 16.81 8.97
C LEU A 292 0.08 17.79 9.09
N ALA A 293 -0.60 17.81 10.22
CA ALA A 293 -1.70 18.71 10.47
C ALA A 293 -1.22 20.18 10.62
N LYS A 294 -0.10 20.41 11.32
CA LYS A 294 0.54 21.73 11.43
C LYS A 294 0.98 22.26 10.07
N GLU A 295 1.63 21.43 9.26
CA GLU A 295 2.04 21.76 7.88
C GLU A 295 0.84 22.17 7.00
N ARG A 296 -0.35 21.65 7.29
CA ARG A 296 -1.61 22.00 6.61
C ARG A 296 -2.42 23.12 7.28
N GLY A 297 -1.86 23.75 8.30
CA GLY A 297 -2.47 24.92 8.94
C GLY A 297 -3.60 24.60 9.92
N LEU A 298 -3.78 23.34 10.34
CA LEU A 298 -4.73 23.00 11.39
C LEU A 298 -4.29 23.60 12.74
N LYS A 299 -5.26 23.95 13.57
CA LYS A 299 -5.02 24.54 14.91
C LYS A 299 -4.97 23.50 16.03
N GLY A 300 -5.41 22.28 15.76
CA GLY A 300 -5.45 21.23 16.75
C GLY A 300 -6.24 20.01 16.30
N PHE A 301 -6.46 19.11 17.26
CA PHE A 301 -7.27 17.92 17.06
C PHE A 301 -8.44 17.86 18.04
N THR A 302 -9.47 17.12 17.64
CA THR A 302 -10.51 16.59 18.50
C THR A 302 -10.45 15.06 18.50
N ALA A 303 -10.90 14.42 19.57
CA ALA A 303 -11.04 12.97 19.60
C ALA A 303 -12.15 12.57 20.59
N GLU A 304 -12.79 11.44 20.34
CA GLU A 304 -13.74 10.82 21.26
C GLU A 304 -13.15 9.52 21.78
N VAL A 305 -13.11 9.36 23.09
CA VAL A 305 -12.45 8.20 23.75
C VAL A 305 -13.36 7.66 24.84
N LEU A 306 -13.50 6.33 24.89
CA LEU A 306 -14.16 5.66 26.00
C LEU A 306 -13.34 5.84 27.29
N PRO A 307 -13.96 6.16 28.43
CA PRO A 307 -13.25 6.28 29.72
C PRO A 307 -12.41 5.05 30.09
N ALA A 308 -12.86 3.87 29.69
CA ALA A 308 -12.14 2.62 29.89
C ALA A 308 -10.89 2.46 29.00
N ASN A 309 -10.68 3.34 27.99
CA ASN A 309 -9.53 3.26 27.08
C ASN A 309 -8.35 4.10 27.61
N GLN A 310 -7.82 3.73 28.76
CA GLN A 310 -6.68 4.39 29.40
C GLN A 310 -5.41 4.38 28.54
N GLU A 311 -5.26 3.37 27.69
CA GLU A 311 -4.10 3.24 26.80
C GLU A 311 -4.08 4.37 25.76
N MET A 312 -5.24 4.73 25.22
CA MET A 312 -5.35 5.83 24.26
C MET A 312 -5.10 7.18 24.94
N MET A 313 -5.57 7.39 26.18
CA MET A 313 -5.28 8.59 26.95
C MET A 313 -3.78 8.82 27.12
N LYS A 314 -3.03 7.74 27.46
CA LYS A 314 -1.55 7.79 27.53
C LYS A 314 -0.87 8.14 26.20
N VAL A 315 -1.46 7.79 25.06
CA VAL A 315 -0.94 8.19 23.75
C VAL A 315 -1.04 9.70 23.57
N PHE A 316 -2.18 10.29 23.92
CA PHE A 316 -2.37 11.75 23.83
C PHE A 316 -1.47 12.52 24.79
N GLU A 317 -1.30 12.06 26.02
CA GLU A 317 -0.37 12.64 26.99
C GLU A 317 1.09 12.67 26.47
N LYS A 318 1.53 11.60 25.80
CA LYS A 318 2.86 11.50 25.19
C LYS A 318 3.07 12.41 23.97
N GLY A 319 2.03 13.06 23.49
CA GLY A 319 2.11 14.05 22.42
C GLY A 319 2.65 15.40 22.86
N GLU A 320 2.79 15.62 24.18
CA GLU A 320 3.32 16.85 24.78
C GLU A 320 2.49 18.10 24.42
N LEU A 321 1.22 17.91 24.09
CA LEU A 321 0.26 18.96 23.80
C LEU A 321 -0.78 19.05 24.93
N PRO A 322 -1.38 20.24 25.17
CA PRO A 322 -2.46 20.37 26.13
C PRO A 322 -3.68 19.55 25.69
N VAL A 323 -4.25 18.79 26.62
CA VAL A 323 -5.43 17.96 26.37
C VAL A 323 -6.58 18.48 27.27
N ASN A 324 -7.54 19.11 26.65
CA ASN A 324 -8.77 19.55 27.34
C ASN A 324 -9.82 18.44 27.22
N THR A 325 -10.29 17.92 28.35
CA THR A 325 -11.23 16.81 28.41
C THR A 325 -12.59 17.29 28.91
N ARG A 326 -13.67 16.96 28.20
CA ARG A 326 -15.06 17.08 28.67
C ARG A 326 -15.72 15.72 28.65
N VAL A 327 -16.61 15.48 29.60
CA VAL A 327 -17.42 14.25 29.63
C VAL A 327 -18.76 14.56 29.02
N GLU A 328 -19.11 13.88 27.94
CA GLU A 328 -20.39 14.08 27.25
C GLU A 328 -20.91 12.72 26.76
N SER A 329 -22.16 12.41 27.08
CA SER A 329 -22.80 11.14 26.68
C SER A 329 -22.00 9.89 27.04
N GLY A 330 -21.26 9.90 28.17
CA GLY A 330 -20.44 8.77 28.59
C GLY A 330 -19.10 8.60 27.88
N LEU A 331 -18.70 9.56 27.05
CA LEU A 331 -17.43 9.62 26.35
C LEU A 331 -16.57 10.78 26.86
N TYR A 332 -15.26 10.62 26.76
CA TYR A 332 -14.32 11.73 26.84
C TYR A 332 -14.23 12.40 25.47
N ARG A 333 -14.70 13.64 25.38
CA ARG A 333 -14.43 14.52 24.23
C ARG A 333 -13.19 15.32 24.52
N LEU A 334 -12.17 15.08 23.71
CA LEU A 334 -10.86 15.71 23.83
C LEU A 334 -10.75 16.83 22.82
N THR A 335 -10.19 17.96 23.25
CA THR A 335 -9.71 19.03 22.38
C THR A 335 -8.23 19.25 22.66
N ILE A 336 -7.41 19.15 21.63
CA ILE A 336 -5.95 19.13 21.69
C ILE A 336 -5.42 20.27 20.80
N PRO A 337 -5.32 21.50 21.29
CA PRO A 337 -4.77 22.61 20.54
C PRO A 337 -3.27 22.43 20.32
N PHE A 338 -2.76 22.87 19.16
CA PHE A 338 -1.32 22.79 18.86
C PHE A 338 -0.54 23.93 19.50
N ASP A 339 -1.20 25.06 19.82
CA ASP A 339 -0.63 26.19 20.53
C ASP A 339 -1.27 26.31 21.91
N ALA A 340 -0.47 26.45 22.95
CA ALA A 340 -0.92 26.54 24.34
C ALA A 340 -1.72 27.79 24.64
N GLN A 341 -1.79 28.78 23.73
CA GLN A 341 -2.44 30.09 23.92
C GLN A 341 -3.74 30.28 23.12
N ALA A 342 -4.23 29.29 22.38
CA ALA A 342 -5.46 29.46 21.63
C ALA A 342 -6.69 29.46 22.59
N PRO A 343 -7.40 30.57 22.77
CA PRO A 343 -8.61 30.59 23.59
C PRO A 343 -9.69 29.73 22.93
N PHE A 344 -10.37 28.97 23.75
CA PHE A 344 -11.50 28.14 23.37
C PHE A 344 -12.61 29.00 22.77
N ALA A 345 -12.78 29.00 21.46
CA ALA A 345 -13.98 29.52 20.82
C ALA A 345 -15.10 28.47 20.96
N GLY A 346 -15.55 28.29 22.17
CA GLY A 346 -16.78 27.57 22.50
C GLY A 346 -17.96 28.48 22.28
N GLY A 347 -18.60 28.36 21.11
CA GLY A 347 -19.89 29.01 20.89
C GLY A 347 -20.96 28.37 21.76
N ASP A 348 -21.30 29.05 22.86
CA ASP A 348 -22.61 28.92 23.46
C ASP A 348 -23.67 29.40 22.45
N LYS A 349 -24.51 28.50 21.99
CA LYS A 349 -25.92 28.88 21.70
C LYS A 349 -26.81 27.74 22.19
N ALA A 350 -27.67 28.16 23.11
CA ALA A 350 -28.78 27.46 23.73
C ALA A 350 -29.73 26.83 22.70
#